data_c75530cea44297c395aee8de9e73e1a3
#
_entry.id   c75530cea44297c395aee8de9e73e1a3
#
_cell.length_a   1.000
_cell.length_b   1.000
_cell.length_c   1.000
_cell.angle_alpha   90.00
_cell.angle_beta   90.00
_cell.angle_gamma   90.00
#
_symmetry.space_group_name_H-M   'P 1'
#
loop_
_entity.id
_entity.type
_entity.pdbx_description
1 polymer ?
#
loop_
_entity_poly.entity_id
_entity_poly.type
_entity_poly.pdbx_seq_one_letter_code
_entity_poly.pdbx_strand_id
1 'polypeptide(L)'
;SVYKTPSSIEKTDGYPLGLDYHSNTTADKENTTWYDESEGIRGTSMWTNQKDASVTYRFTGTKAYVVSTVDPNHGEMSVYVDGQKVADVQTNNAARKRSQMVYETDDLAPGEHTIKLVNKTGKPIATEGIYTLNNAGKGMFEMKETTYEVQKGQPVTVTIKRVGGSKGTATVHVVTEPGTGVHGKVYKDTTADLTFQDGETEKTITIPTIDFTEQADSIFDFKVKMTSVSDNALL
;
A
#
# COMPACT_ATOMS: atom_id res chain seq x y z
N SER A 1 6.42 -3.91 -13.28
CA SER A 1 5.45 -3.74 -12.19
C SER A 1 5.78 -2.51 -11.36
N VAL A 2 4.75 -1.81 -10.92
CA VAL A 2 4.91 -0.65 -10.04
C VAL A 2 4.69 -1.12 -8.61
N TYR A 3 5.73 -1.02 -7.78
CA TYR A 3 5.64 -1.34 -6.36
C TYR A 3 5.28 -0.08 -5.58
N LYS A 4 4.38 -0.22 -4.60
CA LYS A 4 4.10 0.82 -3.62
C LYS A 4 5.26 0.90 -2.63
N THR A 5 5.58 2.09 -2.17
CA THR A 5 6.44 2.27 -1.00
C THR A 5 5.57 2.38 0.25
N PRO A 6 6.09 2.08 1.44
CA PRO A 6 5.35 2.35 2.67
C PRO A 6 4.92 3.82 2.80
N SER A 7 5.63 4.72 2.13
CA SER A 7 5.25 6.13 2.06
C SER A 7 4.04 6.43 1.17
N SER A 8 3.56 5.47 0.38
CA SER A 8 2.31 5.60 -0.37
C SER A 8 1.07 5.29 0.47
N ILE A 9 1.27 4.73 1.67
CA ILE A 9 0.26 4.59 2.71
C ILE A 9 0.41 5.80 3.64
N GLU A 10 -0.66 6.23 4.26
CA GLU A 10 -0.58 7.31 5.27
C GLU A 10 0.50 7.02 6.30
N LYS A 11 1.35 8.00 6.59
CA LYS A 11 2.52 7.78 7.45
C LYS A 11 2.85 8.96 8.33
N THR A 12 3.47 8.64 9.46
CA THR A 12 4.15 9.57 10.36
C THR A 12 5.60 9.13 10.50
N ASP A 13 6.52 10.06 10.52
CA ASP A 13 7.96 9.81 10.71
C ASP A 13 8.58 8.82 9.69
N GLY A 14 8.03 8.78 8.48
CA GLY A 14 8.50 7.88 7.44
C GLY A 14 7.90 6.49 7.47
N TYR A 15 7.02 6.19 8.43
CA TYR A 15 6.34 4.89 8.57
C TYR A 15 4.83 5.05 8.38
N PRO A 16 4.12 4.02 7.90
CA PRO A 16 2.67 4.05 7.78
C PRO A 16 2.00 4.34 9.13
N LEU A 17 1.09 5.31 9.13
CA LEU A 17 0.36 5.71 10.32
C LEU A 17 -0.61 4.61 10.75
N GLY A 18 -0.56 4.22 12.04
CA GLY A 18 -1.49 3.28 12.64
C GLY A 18 -1.35 1.81 12.19
N LEU A 19 -0.37 1.49 11.36
CA LEU A 19 -0.01 0.12 11.05
C LEU A 19 1.07 -0.38 12.01
N ASP A 20 0.94 -1.64 12.46
CA ASP A 20 1.95 -2.29 13.28
C ASP A 20 3.11 -2.77 12.40
N TYR A 21 4.33 -2.52 12.85
CA TYR A 21 5.53 -3.00 12.17
C TYR A 21 6.11 -4.22 12.88
N HIS A 22 6.34 -5.28 12.09
CA HIS A 22 7.01 -6.50 12.53
C HIS A 22 8.36 -6.60 11.83
N SER A 23 9.42 -6.47 12.61
CA SER A 23 10.79 -6.55 12.10
C SER A 23 11.23 -8.00 11.87
N ASN A 24 12.33 -8.16 11.14
CA ASN A 24 12.94 -9.47 10.92
C ASN A 24 13.47 -10.14 12.20
N THR A 25 13.63 -9.40 13.29
CA THR A 25 14.07 -9.96 14.57
C THR A 25 13.00 -10.80 15.25
N THR A 26 11.74 -10.60 14.91
CA THR A 26 10.61 -11.35 15.47
C THR A 26 10.12 -12.49 14.56
N ALA A 27 10.78 -12.68 13.42
CA ALA A 27 10.38 -13.66 12.41
C ALA A 27 11.09 -15.00 12.60
N ASP A 28 10.38 -16.10 12.35
CA ASP A 28 10.95 -17.43 12.32
C ASP A 28 11.62 -17.68 10.94
N LYS A 29 12.92 -17.97 10.96
CA LYS A 29 13.73 -18.21 9.75
C LYS A 29 14.06 -19.69 9.63
N GLU A 30 13.81 -20.25 8.47
CA GLU A 30 14.20 -21.63 8.12
C GLU A 30 15.25 -21.59 7.00
N ASN A 31 16.15 -22.56 7.03
CA ASN A 31 17.39 -22.54 6.28
C ASN A 31 18.26 -21.32 6.66
N THR A 32 19.35 -21.56 7.32
CA THR A 32 20.09 -20.56 8.10
C THR A 32 20.89 -19.55 7.30
N THR A 33 20.77 -19.52 5.97
CA THR A 33 21.55 -18.63 5.10
C THR A 33 20.79 -17.32 4.80
N TRP A 34 20.48 -16.57 5.84
CA TRP A 34 19.97 -15.21 5.75
C TRP A 34 21.04 -14.25 6.23
N TYR A 35 21.26 -13.21 5.44
CA TYR A 35 22.27 -12.17 5.72
C TYR A 35 21.59 -10.88 6.14
N ASP A 36 21.98 -10.34 7.29
CA ASP A 36 21.45 -9.07 7.78
C ASP A 36 22.12 -7.89 7.06
N GLU A 37 21.33 -6.88 6.75
CA GLU A 37 21.79 -5.58 6.27
C GLU A 37 21.21 -4.49 7.18
N SER A 38 22.02 -3.47 7.50
CA SER A 38 21.59 -2.31 8.30
C SER A 38 20.87 -1.26 7.44
N GLU A 39 20.09 -1.69 6.48
CA GLU A 39 19.41 -0.87 5.48
C GLU A 39 17.92 -1.12 5.49
N GLY A 40 17.18 -0.29 4.72
CA GLY A 40 15.73 -0.39 4.63
C GLY A 40 15.01 0.25 5.82
N ILE A 41 13.77 -0.17 6.04
CA ILE A 41 12.94 0.36 7.12
C ILE A 41 13.57 0.00 8.46
N ARG A 42 13.85 1.01 9.28
CA ARG A 42 14.46 0.86 10.62
C ARG A 42 15.76 0.04 10.63
N GLY A 43 16.45 -0.07 9.48
CA GLY A 43 17.70 -0.81 9.38
C GLY A 43 17.55 -2.32 9.58
N THR A 44 16.44 -2.91 9.20
CA THR A 44 16.10 -4.31 9.48
C THR A 44 16.01 -5.18 8.23
N SER A 45 16.65 -4.80 7.13
CA SER A 45 16.68 -5.64 5.93
C SER A 45 17.48 -6.92 6.14
N MET A 46 17.03 -8.00 5.55
CA MET A 46 17.80 -9.24 5.39
C MET A 46 17.54 -9.85 4.02
N TRP A 47 18.48 -10.64 3.53
CA TRP A 47 18.37 -11.29 2.24
C TRP A 47 18.93 -12.71 2.24
N THR A 48 18.53 -13.51 1.25
CA THR A 48 19.07 -14.83 1.02
C THR A 48 19.12 -15.13 -0.49
N ASN A 49 20.10 -15.89 -0.91
CA ASN A 49 20.17 -16.49 -2.26
C ASN A 49 19.99 -18.00 -2.23
N GLN A 50 19.63 -18.57 -1.10
CA GLN A 50 19.41 -19.98 -0.97
C GLN A 50 17.97 -20.32 -1.37
N LYS A 51 17.81 -21.19 -2.38
CA LYS A 51 16.51 -21.71 -2.75
C LYS A 51 15.85 -22.42 -1.57
N ASP A 52 14.55 -22.22 -1.42
CA ASP A 52 13.70 -22.78 -0.37
C ASP A 52 13.96 -22.24 1.05
N ALA A 53 14.92 -21.31 1.21
CA ALA A 53 15.04 -20.56 2.45
C ALA A 53 13.75 -19.75 2.69
N SER A 54 13.29 -19.71 3.91
CA SER A 54 12.03 -19.06 4.26
C SER A 54 12.09 -18.25 5.54
N VAL A 55 11.14 -17.35 5.67
CA VAL A 55 10.88 -16.55 6.86
C VAL A 55 9.39 -16.49 7.10
N THR A 56 8.96 -16.69 8.35
CA THR A 56 7.56 -16.64 8.76
C THR A 56 7.35 -15.55 9.79
N TYR A 57 6.39 -14.68 9.53
CA TYR A 57 5.92 -13.66 10.47
C TYR A 57 4.58 -14.10 11.05
N ARG A 58 4.45 -13.99 12.38
CA ARG A 58 3.20 -14.20 13.10
C ARG A 58 2.64 -12.84 13.50
N PHE A 59 1.36 -12.64 13.30
CA PHE A 59 0.73 -11.37 13.61
C PHE A 59 -0.75 -11.55 13.96
N THR A 60 -1.31 -10.56 14.63
CA THR A 60 -2.75 -10.42 14.86
C THR A 60 -3.25 -9.27 14.02
N GLY A 61 -4.30 -9.49 13.24
CA GLY A 61 -4.84 -8.43 12.40
C GLY A 61 -5.71 -8.95 11.27
N THR A 62 -6.03 -8.05 10.36
CA THR A 62 -6.92 -8.31 9.22
C THR A 62 -6.23 -8.16 7.86
N LYS A 63 -5.00 -7.64 7.84
CA LYS A 63 -4.23 -7.43 6.60
C LYS A 63 -2.74 -7.32 6.91
N ALA A 64 -1.91 -7.81 6.00
CA ALA A 64 -0.47 -7.68 6.07
C ALA A 64 0.11 -7.17 4.75
N TYR A 65 1.19 -6.42 4.86
CA TYR A 65 1.94 -5.81 3.76
C TYR A 65 3.40 -6.23 3.86
N VAL A 66 3.92 -6.86 2.82
CA VAL A 66 5.33 -7.27 2.76
C VAL A 66 6.18 -6.16 2.17
N VAL A 67 7.24 -5.81 2.87
CA VAL A 67 8.20 -4.79 2.43
C VAL A 67 9.53 -5.45 2.08
N SER A 68 10.04 -5.13 0.90
CA SER A 68 11.26 -5.71 0.35
C SER A 68 12.08 -4.67 -0.41
N THR A 69 13.35 -4.95 -0.56
CA THR A 69 14.17 -4.35 -1.61
C THR A 69 13.92 -5.10 -2.93
N VAL A 70 13.77 -4.37 -4.01
CA VAL A 70 13.76 -4.91 -5.37
C VAL A 70 15.04 -4.51 -6.10
N ASP A 71 15.54 -5.38 -6.98
CA ASP A 71 16.88 -5.22 -7.56
C ASP A 71 16.97 -5.99 -8.89
N PRO A 72 17.82 -5.57 -9.85
CA PRO A 72 18.02 -6.30 -11.10
C PRO A 72 18.45 -7.77 -10.92
N ASN A 73 19.13 -8.09 -9.82
CA ASN A 73 19.61 -9.44 -9.52
C ASN A 73 18.62 -10.29 -8.73
N HIS A 74 17.55 -9.70 -8.23
CA HIS A 74 16.58 -10.39 -7.40
C HIS A 74 15.71 -11.36 -8.21
N GLY A 75 15.22 -12.36 -7.52
CA GLY A 75 14.35 -13.41 -8.07
C GLY A 75 12.92 -13.29 -7.55
N GLU A 76 12.29 -14.44 -7.47
CA GLU A 76 10.88 -14.58 -7.11
C GLU A 76 10.74 -15.22 -5.73
N MET A 77 9.81 -14.72 -4.95
CA MET A 77 9.41 -15.31 -3.68
C MET A 77 7.99 -15.89 -3.78
N SER A 78 7.77 -17.04 -3.16
CA SER A 78 6.44 -17.56 -2.93
C SER A 78 5.92 -17.06 -1.59
N VAL A 79 4.68 -16.59 -1.56
CA VAL A 79 4.01 -16.07 -0.37
C VAL A 79 2.93 -17.04 0.07
N TYR A 80 2.93 -17.39 1.35
CA TYR A 80 1.94 -18.25 1.99
C TYR A 80 1.27 -17.47 3.12
N VAL A 81 -0.05 -17.54 3.20
CA VAL A 81 -0.84 -17.00 4.30
C VAL A 81 -1.54 -18.16 4.98
N ASP A 82 -1.38 -18.29 6.30
CA ASP A 82 -1.94 -19.38 7.09
C ASP A 82 -1.65 -20.77 6.48
N GLY A 83 -0.45 -20.95 5.97
CA GLY A 83 0.02 -22.21 5.34
C GLY A 83 -0.43 -22.44 3.91
N GLN A 84 -1.27 -21.56 3.34
CA GLN A 84 -1.73 -21.66 1.96
C GLN A 84 -0.96 -20.73 1.05
N LYS A 85 -0.47 -21.24 -0.08
CA LYS A 85 0.18 -20.42 -1.09
C LYS A 85 -0.83 -19.45 -1.72
N VAL A 86 -0.53 -18.16 -1.68
CA VAL A 86 -1.41 -17.10 -2.19
C VAL A 86 -0.82 -16.36 -3.38
N ALA A 87 0.50 -16.32 -3.52
CA ALA A 87 1.13 -15.61 -4.63
C ALA A 87 2.56 -16.07 -4.89
N ASP A 88 3.03 -15.84 -6.11
CA ASP A 88 4.44 -15.71 -6.45
C ASP A 88 4.73 -14.25 -6.78
N VAL A 89 5.71 -13.66 -6.10
CA VAL A 89 6.03 -12.25 -6.20
C VAL A 89 7.40 -12.08 -6.83
N GLN A 90 7.45 -11.44 -7.99
CA GLN A 90 8.70 -11.10 -8.65
C GLN A 90 9.31 -9.86 -8.04
N THR A 91 10.53 -9.97 -7.51
CA THR A 91 11.28 -8.84 -6.93
C THR A 91 12.44 -8.36 -7.82
N ASN A 92 12.57 -8.93 -9.01
CA ASN A 92 13.45 -8.40 -10.06
C ASN A 92 12.88 -7.05 -10.54
N ASN A 93 13.71 -6.05 -10.60
CA ASN A 93 13.34 -4.71 -11.06
C ASN A 93 14.54 -4.07 -11.76
N ALA A 94 14.30 -3.27 -12.80
CA ALA A 94 15.35 -2.66 -13.60
C ALA A 94 16.33 -1.78 -12.78
N ALA A 95 15.88 -1.25 -11.66
CA ALA A 95 16.70 -0.48 -10.74
C ALA A 95 16.53 -0.99 -9.31
N ARG A 96 17.62 -0.92 -8.51
CA ARG A 96 17.53 -1.20 -7.07
C ARG A 96 16.68 -0.15 -6.38
N LYS A 97 15.65 -0.59 -5.65
CA LYS A 97 14.80 0.24 -4.80
C LYS A 97 14.56 -0.45 -3.48
N ARG A 98 14.78 0.25 -2.40
CA ARG A 98 14.50 -0.21 -1.04
C ARG A 98 13.11 0.15 -0.60
N SER A 99 12.66 -0.53 0.44
CA SER A 99 11.40 -0.20 1.13
C SER A 99 10.19 -0.18 0.20
N GLN A 100 10.12 -1.18 -0.68
CA GLN A 100 9.01 -1.34 -1.58
C GLN A 100 7.98 -2.30 -0.99
N MET A 101 6.72 -1.92 -1.05
CA MET A 101 5.62 -2.81 -0.75
C MET A 101 5.40 -3.74 -1.95
N VAL A 102 5.83 -4.98 -1.81
CA VAL A 102 5.82 -5.96 -2.91
C VAL A 102 4.61 -6.87 -2.90
N TYR A 103 3.92 -6.98 -1.77
CA TYR A 103 2.72 -7.80 -1.63
C TYR A 103 1.81 -7.25 -0.52
N GLU A 104 0.52 -7.32 -0.74
CA GLU A 104 -0.50 -7.10 0.27
C GLU A 104 -1.48 -8.28 0.28
N THR A 105 -1.89 -8.74 1.45
CA THR A 105 -2.88 -9.82 1.58
C THR A 105 -4.26 -9.34 1.15
N ASP A 106 -5.11 -10.26 0.76
CA ASP A 106 -6.55 -10.03 0.82
C ASP A 106 -6.96 -9.73 2.27
N ASP A 107 -8.18 -9.27 2.47
CA ASP A 107 -8.72 -9.06 3.80
C ASP A 107 -8.84 -10.40 4.54
N LEU A 108 -8.31 -10.45 5.74
CA LEU A 108 -8.32 -11.63 6.61
C LEU A 108 -9.37 -11.46 7.72
N ALA A 109 -9.85 -12.58 8.24
CA ALA A 109 -10.66 -12.55 9.44
C ALA A 109 -9.85 -11.97 10.62
N PRO A 110 -10.45 -11.18 11.52
CA PRO A 110 -9.75 -10.73 12.72
C PRO A 110 -9.20 -11.90 13.53
N GLY A 111 -7.94 -11.82 13.94
CA GLY A 111 -7.30 -12.86 14.73
C GLY A 111 -5.83 -13.07 14.36
N GLU A 112 -5.29 -14.20 14.81
CA GLU A 112 -3.91 -14.57 14.56
C GLU A 112 -3.73 -15.19 13.17
N HIS A 113 -2.66 -14.76 12.49
CA HIS A 113 -2.30 -15.24 11.16
C HIS A 113 -0.79 -15.41 11.04
N THR A 114 -0.39 -16.11 9.99
CA THR A 114 1.00 -16.20 9.56
C THR A 114 1.15 -15.77 8.12
N ILE A 115 2.27 -15.12 7.81
CA ILE A 115 2.71 -14.89 6.44
C ILE A 115 4.13 -15.42 6.28
N LYS A 116 4.33 -16.32 5.32
CA LYS A 116 5.62 -16.98 5.05
C LYS A 116 6.10 -16.60 3.66
N LEU A 117 7.36 -16.20 3.58
CA LEU A 117 8.05 -15.87 2.34
C LEU A 117 9.09 -16.97 2.07
N VAL A 118 9.09 -17.53 0.88
CA VAL A 118 10.00 -18.59 0.48
C VAL A 118 10.78 -18.19 -0.77
N ASN A 119 12.09 -18.33 -0.77
CA ASN A 119 12.90 -18.11 -1.97
C ASN A 119 12.61 -19.21 -3.01
N LYS A 120 11.90 -18.86 -4.06
CA LYS A 120 11.47 -19.80 -5.09
C LYS A 120 12.57 -20.14 -6.08
N THR A 121 13.43 -19.20 -6.42
CA THR A 121 14.34 -19.32 -7.56
C THR A 121 15.80 -19.61 -7.19
N GLY A 122 16.21 -19.32 -5.96
CA GLY A 122 17.62 -19.34 -5.56
C GLY A 122 18.41 -18.11 -5.99
N LYS A 123 17.78 -17.15 -6.68
CA LYS A 123 18.32 -15.79 -6.82
C LYS A 123 18.04 -15.00 -5.53
N PRO A 124 18.78 -13.93 -5.26
CA PRO A 124 18.52 -13.13 -4.06
C PRO A 124 17.06 -12.69 -3.95
N ILE A 125 16.52 -12.78 -2.75
CA ILE A 125 15.31 -12.11 -2.30
C ILE A 125 15.62 -11.41 -0.99
N ALA A 126 14.91 -10.35 -0.70
CA ALA A 126 15.08 -9.61 0.55
C ALA A 126 13.73 -9.39 1.24
N THR A 127 13.77 -9.17 2.54
CA THR A 127 12.63 -8.67 3.31
C THR A 127 13.11 -7.64 4.32
N GLU A 128 12.35 -6.57 4.47
CA GLU A 128 12.60 -5.54 5.47
C GLU A 128 11.67 -5.69 6.68
N GLY A 129 10.69 -6.57 6.57
CA GLY A 129 9.65 -6.79 7.55
C GLY A 129 8.26 -6.74 6.93
N ILE A 130 7.25 -6.73 7.78
CA ILE A 130 5.85 -6.56 7.38
C ILE A 130 5.19 -5.44 8.17
N TYR A 131 4.20 -4.79 7.56
CA TYR A 131 3.21 -3.99 8.26
C TYR A 131 1.90 -4.75 8.36
N THR A 132 1.18 -4.56 9.45
CA THR A 132 -0.12 -5.20 9.68
C THR A 132 -1.16 -4.20 10.13
N LEU A 133 -2.41 -4.48 9.77
CA LEU A 133 -3.57 -3.73 10.20
C LEU A 133 -4.30 -4.50 11.30
N ASN A 134 -4.41 -3.89 12.47
CA ASN A 134 -5.08 -4.47 13.62
C ASN A 134 -5.93 -3.41 14.33
N ASN A 135 -7.12 -3.12 13.83
CA ASN A 135 -8.04 -2.13 14.38
C ASN A 135 -9.48 -2.66 14.52
N ALA A 136 -9.60 -3.92 14.94
CA ALA A 136 -10.88 -4.58 15.18
C ALA A 136 -11.83 -4.60 13.96
N GLY A 137 -11.27 -4.67 12.75
CA GLY A 137 -12.04 -4.74 11.52
C GLY A 137 -12.60 -3.40 11.02
N LYS A 138 -12.20 -2.29 11.64
CA LYS A 138 -12.59 -0.93 11.18
C LYS A 138 -12.07 -0.59 9.80
N GLY A 139 -10.94 -1.18 9.42
CA GLY A 139 -10.35 -1.01 8.10
C GLY A 139 -9.49 0.23 7.95
N MET A 140 -9.01 0.39 6.74
CA MET A 140 -8.19 1.51 6.29
C MET A 140 -8.72 2.00 4.95
N PHE A 141 -8.63 3.30 4.69
CA PHE A 141 -9.03 3.88 3.42
C PHE A 141 -7.83 4.12 2.53
N GLU A 142 -8.00 3.82 1.25
CA GLU A 142 -7.00 4.07 0.22
C GLU A 142 -7.65 4.48 -1.09
N MET A 143 -6.90 5.18 -1.92
CA MET A 143 -7.30 5.45 -3.30
C MET A 143 -7.23 4.16 -4.11
N LYS A 144 -8.26 3.88 -4.89
CA LYS A 144 -8.27 2.70 -5.77
C LYS A 144 -7.20 2.80 -6.84
N GLU A 145 -7.04 3.98 -7.41
CA GLU A 145 -6.03 4.29 -8.41
C GLU A 145 -5.11 5.40 -7.91
N THR A 146 -3.85 5.38 -8.32
CA THR A 146 -2.88 6.41 -7.96
C THR A 146 -2.92 7.62 -8.88
N THR A 147 -3.40 7.44 -10.11
CA THR A 147 -3.51 8.49 -11.13
C THR A 147 -4.79 8.32 -11.94
N TYR A 148 -5.33 9.43 -12.39
CA TYR A 148 -6.47 9.52 -13.31
C TYR A 148 -6.11 10.49 -14.42
N GLU A 149 -6.47 10.15 -15.64
CA GLU A 149 -6.31 11.04 -16.79
C GLU A 149 -7.66 11.30 -17.44
N VAL A 150 -7.98 12.56 -17.64
CA VAL A 150 -9.20 12.98 -18.34
C VAL A 150 -8.88 14.16 -19.27
N GLN A 151 -9.70 14.33 -20.28
CA GLN A 151 -9.65 15.52 -21.10
C GLN A 151 -10.26 16.71 -20.35
N LYS A 152 -9.77 17.91 -20.63
CA LYS A 152 -10.32 19.15 -20.07
C LYS A 152 -11.85 19.24 -20.29
N GLY A 153 -12.55 19.71 -19.28
CA GLY A 153 -14.00 19.77 -19.28
C GLY A 153 -14.70 18.45 -18.90
N GLN A 154 -14.00 17.34 -18.88
CA GLN A 154 -14.55 16.06 -18.45
C GLN A 154 -14.35 15.85 -16.96
N PRO A 155 -15.36 15.35 -16.22
CA PRO A 155 -15.22 15.13 -14.79
C PRO A 155 -14.25 13.97 -14.50
N VAL A 156 -13.51 14.10 -13.40
CA VAL A 156 -12.71 13.00 -12.82
C VAL A 156 -13.55 12.30 -11.77
N THR A 157 -13.72 10.99 -11.89
CA THR A 157 -14.35 10.16 -10.86
C THR A 157 -13.29 9.37 -10.13
N VAL A 158 -13.09 9.69 -8.86
CA VAL A 158 -12.10 9.07 -7.98
C VAL A 158 -12.81 8.07 -7.08
N THR A 159 -12.28 6.86 -7.00
CA THR A 159 -12.81 5.80 -6.14
C THR A 159 -11.93 5.64 -4.91
N ILE A 160 -12.57 5.64 -3.74
CA ILE A 160 -11.94 5.37 -2.45
C ILE A 160 -12.40 4.00 -1.98
N LYS A 161 -11.44 3.17 -1.56
CA LYS A 161 -11.67 1.82 -1.05
C LYS A 161 -11.49 1.78 0.45
N ARG A 162 -12.30 0.96 1.12
CA ARG A 162 -12.11 0.55 2.51
C ARG A 162 -11.61 -0.88 2.53
N VAL A 163 -10.41 -1.10 3.04
CA VAL A 163 -9.72 -2.40 3.05
C VAL A 163 -9.37 -2.83 4.47
N GLY A 164 -9.12 -4.13 4.67
CA GLY A 164 -8.78 -4.67 5.99
C GLY A 164 -9.93 -4.69 6.98
N GLY A 165 -11.13 -4.58 6.50
CA GLY A 165 -12.37 -4.58 7.27
C GLY A 165 -13.30 -3.45 6.87
N SER A 166 -14.58 -3.64 7.13
CA SER A 166 -15.64 -2.69 6.82
C SER A 166 -16.65 -2.55 7.96
N LYS A 167 -16.21 -2.85 9.17
CA LYS A 167 -17.06 -2.88 10.36
C LYS A 167 -17.44 -1.48 10.84
N GLY A 168 -18.72 -1.26 10.97
CA GLY A 168 -19.28 -0.01 11.45
C GLY A 168 -19.22 1.11 10.42
N THR A 169 -19.70 2.27 10.83
CA THR A 169 -19.72 3.49 10.03
C THR A 169 -18.40 4.23 10.17
N ALA A 170 -17.86 4.74 9.08
CA ALA A 170 -16.69 5.64 9.09
C ALA A 170 -16.83 6.72 8.02
N THR A 171 -16.35 7.93 8.34
CA THR A 171 -16.41 9.07 7.44
C THR A 171 -15.01 9.51 7.06
N VAL A 172 -14.75 9.64 5.76
CA VAL A 172 -13.49 10.12 5.19
C VAL A 172 -13.68 11.52 4.63
N HIS A 173 -12.83 12.45 5.04
CA HIS A 173 -12.79 13.79 4.47
C HIS A 173 -11.83 13.83 3.28
N VAL A 174 -12.33 14.34 2.14
CA VAL A 174 -11.61 14.37 0.87
C VAL A 174 -11.57 15.80 0.35
N VAL A 175 -10.41 16.24 -0.10
CA VAL A 175 -10.20 17.58 -0.66
C VAL A 175 -9.36 17.53 -1.92
N THR A 176 -9.56 18.50 -2.83
CA THR A 176 -8.65 18.75 -3.94
C THR A 176 -7.54 19.69 -3.51
N GLU A 177 -6.36 19.51 -4.09
CA GLU A 177 -5.22 20.42 -3.96
C GLU A 177 -4.66 20.80 -5.33
N PRO A 178 -4.19 22.03 -5.53
CA PRO A 178 -3.55 22.40 -6.77
C PRO A 178 -2.22 21.66 -6.97
N GLY A 179 -1.96 21.27 -8.20
CA GLY A 179 -0.65 20.87 -8.70
C GLY A 179 -0.12 21.96 -9.61
N THR A 180 0.20 21.62 -10.87
CA THR A 180 0.47 22.62 -11.92
C THR A 180 -0.82 23.29 -12.39
N GLY A 181 -1.97 22.62 -12.23
CA GLY A 181 -3.29 23.18 -12.49
C GLY A 181 -3.82 24.01 -11.33
N VAL A 182 -4.32 25.21 -11.65
CA VAL A 182 -4.88 26.14 -10.68
C VAL A 182 -6.39 25.92 -10.58
N HIS A 183 -6.89 25.87 -9.33
CA HIS A 183 -8.34 25.81 -9.09
C HIS A 183 -9.07 27.00 -9.72
N GLY A 184 -10.29 26.79 -10.16
CA GLY A 184 -11.08 27.81 -10.84
C GLY A 184 -10.67 28.06 -12.29
N LYS A 185 -9.53 27.51 -12.76
CA LYS A 185 -9.07 27.59 -14.15
C LYS A 185 -9.03 26.21 -14.81
N VAL A 186 -8.53 25.20 -14.14
CA VAL A 186 -8.35 23.82 -14.67
C VAL A 186 -9.37 22.86 -14.06
N TYR A 187 -9.65 23.02 -12.79
CA TYR A 187 -10.64 22.21 -12.05
C TYR A 187 -11.40 23.07 -11.05
N LYS A 188 -12.52 22.56 -10.57
CA LYS A 188 -13.28 23.18 -9.49
C LYS A 188 -12.88 22.56 -8.15
N ASP A 189 -12.59 23.40 -7.16
CA ASP A 189 -12.36 22.95 -5.80
C ASP A 189 -13.51 22.07 -5.35
N THR A 190 -13.13 20.92 -4.80
CA THR A 190 -14.10 19.95 -4.32
C THR A 190 -13.69 19.49 -2.93
N THR A 191 -14.64 19.51 -2.01
CA THR A 191 -14.52 19.02 -0.66
C THR A 191 -15.72 18.15 -0.36
N ALA A 192 -15.51 17.00 0.23
CA ALA A 192 -16.58 16.09 0.60
C ALA A 192 -16.25 15.26 1.83
N ASP A 193 -17.28 14.95 2.61
CA ASP A 193 -17.26 13.93 3.63
C ASP A 193 -17.98 12.70 3.08
N LEU A 194 -17.21 11.62 2.86
CA LEU A 194 -17.75 10.36 2.38
C LEU A 194 -17.99 9.43 3.56
N THR A 195 -19.25 9.13 3.82
CA THR A 195 -19.64 8.22 4.89
C THR A 195 -19.87 6.82 4.35
N PHE A 196 -19.03 5.90 4.80
CA PHE A 196 -19.15 4.47 4.54
C PHE A 196 -19.99 3.85 5.64
N GLN A 197 -21.08 3.21 5.29
CA GLN A 197 -21.88 2.44 6.22
C GLN A 197 -21.22 1.10 6.54
N ASP A 198 -21.72 0.42 7.56
CA ASP A 198 -21.27 -0.95 7.89
C ASP A 198 -21.34 -1.85 6.66
N GLY A 199 -20.22 -2.48 6.30
CA GLY A 199 -20.11 -3.35 5.14
C GLY A 199 -19.80 -2.65 3.81
N GLU A 200 -19.87 -1.33 3.73
CA GLU A 200 -19.50 -0.62 2.50
C GLU A 200 -17.98 -0.57 2.32
N THR A 201 -17.52 -0.89 1.10
CA THR A 201 -16.10 -1.01 0.76
C THR A 201 -15.61 -0.06 -0.32
N GLU A 202 -16.50 0.57 -1.06
CA GLU A 202 -16.14 1.55 -2.10
C GLU A 202 -17.11 2.72 -2.12
N LYS A 203 -16.58 3.92 -2.35
CA LYS A 203 -17.35 5.12 -2.68
C LYS A 203 -16.56 5.97 -3.67
N THR A 204 -17.28 6.78 -4.42
CA THR A 204 -16.69 7.67 -5.42
C THR A 204 -16.97 9.12 -5.09
N ILE A 205 -16.04 9.99 -5.53
CA ILE A 205 -16.22 11.43 -5.59
C ILE A 205 -15.94 11.89 -7.01
N THR A 206 -16.76 12.80 -7.52
CA THR A 206 -16.61 13.37 -8.85
C THR A 206 -16.10 14.81 -8.74
N ILE A 207 -15.01 15.10 -9.43
CA ILE A 207 -14.40 16.42 -9.45
C ILE A 207 -14.60 17.02 -10.84
N PRO A 208 -15.32 18.13 -10.96
CA PRO A 208 -15.49 18.82 -12.24
C PRO A 208 -14.16 19.41 -12.72
N THR A 209 -13.87 19.27 -13.99
CA THR A 209 -12.80 19.99 -14.67
C THR A 209 -13.37 21.08 -15.57
N ILE A 210 -12.50 21.99 -16.00
CA ILE A 210 -12.90 23.18 -16.76
C ILE A 210 -12.34 23.05 -18.17
N ASP A 211 -13.16 23.32 -19.16
CA ASP A 211 -12.74 23.43 -20.55
C ASP A 211 -12.08 24.80 -20.78
N PHE A 212 -10.78 24.86 -20.53
CA PHE A 212 -10.01 26.10 -20.65
C PHE A 212 -9.38 26.24 -22.05
N THR A 213 -9.13 27.50 -22.43
CA THR A 213 -8.65 27.87 -23.80
C THR A 213 -7.15 28.05 -23.85
N GLU A 214 -6.37 27.08 -23.40
CA GLU A 214 -4.92 27.09 -23.57
C GLU A 214 -4.46 26.15 -24.68
N GLN A 215 -3.16 26.20 -25.05
CA GLN A 215 -2.62 25.41 -26.15
C GLN A 215 -2.95 23.94 -26.03
N ALA A 216 -3.26 23.30 -27.15
CA ALA A 216 -3.80 21.95 -27.24
C ALA A 216 -2.97 20.84 -26.55
N ASP A 217 -1.66 21.06 -26.36
CA ASP A 217 -0.72 20.10 -25.80
C ASP A 217 -0.37 20.36 -24.33
N SER A 218 -1.07 21.28 -23.65
CA SER A 218 -0.81 21.59 -22.25
C SER A 218 -1.39 20.52 -21.35
N ILE A 219 -0.53 19.94 -20.50
CA ILE A 219 -0.91 18.97 -19.47
C ILE A 219 -0.84 19.65 -18.12
N PHE A 220 -1.95 19.60 -17.38
CA PHE A 220 -2.04 20.14 -16.04
C PHE A 220 -2.46 19.03 -15.08
N ASP A 221 -1.95 19.07 -13.88
CA ASP A 221 -2.32 18.16 -12.81
C ASP A 221 -2.89 18.88 -11.59
N PHE A 222 -3.65 18.18 -10.82
CA PHE A 222 -4.07 18.53 -9.47
C PHE A 222 -4.15 17.24 -8.63
N LYS A 223 -4.29 17.37 -7.34
CA LYS A 223 -4.29 16.25 -6.40
C LYS A 223 -5.63 16.12 -5.72
N VAL A 224 -5.94 14.89 -5.35
CA VAL A 224 -7.06 14.54 -4.48
C VAL A 224 -6.49 13.86 -3.24
N LYS A 225 -6.84 14.36 -2.06
CA LYS A 225 -6.29 13.93 -0.78
C LYS A 225 -7.38 13.52 0.19
N MET A 226 -7.15 12.44 0.90
CA MET A 226 -7.86 12.12 2.12
C MET A 226 -7.11 12.77 3.29
N THR A 227 -7.79 13.55 4.11
CA THR A 227 -7.15 14.36 5.17
C THR A 227 -7.48 13.91 6.58
N SER A 228 -8.60 13.24 6.76
CA SER A 228 -9.03 12.71 8.06
C SER A 228 -10.03 11.58 7.91
N VAL A 229 -10.13 10.76 8.94
CA VAL A 229 -11.09 9.67 9.03
C VAL A 229 -11.61 9.56 10.46
N SER A 230 -12.83 9.08 10.60
CA SER A 230 -13.50 8.86 11.89
C SER A 230 -13.42 7.40 12.37
N ASP A 231 -13.88 7.16 13.59
CA ASP A 231 -14.22 5.83 14.14
C ASP A 231 -13.08 4.81 14.18
N ASN A 232 -11.85 5.27 14.41
CA ASN A 232 -10.64 4.43 14.50
C ASN A 232 -10.32 3.63 13.22
N ALA A 233 -10.88 3.99 12.08
CA ALA A 233 -10.37 3.56 10.80
C ALA A 233 -9.07 4.31 10.47
N LEU A 234 -8.31 3.87 9.49
CA LEU A 234 -7.04 4.44 9.07
C LEU A 234 -7.10 5.02 7.65
N LEU A 235 -6.17 5.93 7.37
CA LEU A 235 -5.93 6.46 6.03
C LEU A 235 -4.71 5.81 5.40
#